data_13ca099c7b621b34d1899be96c5ff501
#
_entry.id   13ca099c7b621b34d1899be96c5ff501
#
_cell.length_a   1.000
_cell.length_b   1.000
_cell.length_c   1.000
_cell.angle_alpha   90.00
_cell.angle_beta   90.00
_cell.angle_gamma   90.00
#
_symmetry.space_group_name_H-M   'P 1'
#
loop_
_entity.id
_entity.type
_entity.pdbx_description
1 polymer ?
#
loop_
_entity_poly.entity_id
_entity_poly.type
_entity_poly.pdbx_seq_one_letter_code
_entity_poly.pdbx_strand_id
1 'polypeptide(L)'
;MPGISRVGVDTAGGTIIGNLAPTVRINGSSVAVTGASVASHGTGPHASPTMSGHSSTVRANGIFICRAGDAATCGDVATGSSTVSAG
;
A
#
# COMPACT_ATOMS: atom_id res chain seq x y z
N MET A 1 -4.11 1.92 -15.80
CA MET A 1 -3.06 1.93 -14.75
C MET A 1 -3.74 2.04 -13.40
N PRO A 2 -3.41 1.15 -12.45
CA PRO A 2 -4.01 1.21 -11.12
C PRO A 2 -3.53 2.43 -10.35
N GLY A 3 -4.38 2.95 -9.48
CA GLY A 3 -4.03 4.06 -8.62
C GLY A 3 -2.98 3.68 -7.58
N ILE A 4 -2.10 4.61 -7.22
CA ILE A 4 -1.07 4.40 -6.21
C ILE A 4 -1.71 4.39 -4.82
N SER A 5 -1.38 3.39 -4.00
CA SER A 5 -1.85 3.30 -2.63
C SER A 5 -1.13 4.30 -1.72
N ARG A 6 -1.82 4.80 -0.71
CA ARG A 6 -1.32 5.86 0.19
C ARG A 6 -1.43 5.43 1.64
N VAL A 7 -0.39 5.75 2.42
CA VAL A 7 -0.38 5.48 3.86
C VAL A 7 -1.42 6.36 4.56
N GLY A 8 -2.21 5.75 5.45
CA GLY A 8 -3.21 6.44 6.24
C GLY A 8 -4.50 6.76 5.49
N VAL A 9 -4.55 6.55 4.17
CA VAL A 9 -5.72 6.85 3.32
C VAL A 9 -6.30 5.59 2.72
N ASP A 10 -5.45 4.77 2.09
CA ASP A 10 -5.89 3.56 1.41
C ASP A 10 -5.86 2.36 2.35
N THR A 11 -6.62 1.34 2.00
CA THR A 11 -6.82 0.17 2.85
C THR A 11 -6.56 -1.10 2.06
N ALA A 12 -6.16 -2.15 2.77
CA ALA A 12 -6.09 -3.51 2.26
C ALA A 12 -6.75 -4.41 3.33
N GLY A 13 -8.07 -4.24 3.48
CA GLY A 13 -8.83 -4.80 4.59
C GLY A 13 -8.79 -3.89 5.82
N GLY A 14 -7.61 -3.49 6.26
CA GLY A 14 -7.39 -2.44 7.27
C GLY A 14 -6.60 -1.29 6.66
N THR A 15 -6.48 -0.18 7.36
CA THR A 15 -5.72 0.98 6.88
C THR A 15 -4.24 0.63 6.73
N ILE A 16 -3.63 1.01 5.62
CA ILE A 16 -2.18 0.87 5.43
C ILE A 16 -1.50 1.92 6.31
N ILE A 17 -0.67 1.47 7.25
CA ILE A 17 -0.07 2.34 8.27
C ILE A 17 1.46 2.39 8.22
N GLY A 18 2.10 1.41 7.57
CA GLY A 18 3.56 1.39 7.48
C GLY A 18 4.07 2.49 6.56
N ASN A 19 4.88 3.40 7.09
CA ASN A 19 5.38 4.58 6.38
C ASN A 19 6.87 4.39 6.06
N LEU A 20 7.15 3.59 5.03
CA LEU A 20 8.52 3.21 4.66
C LEU A 20 9.16 4.14 3.63
N ALA A 21 8.38 5.02 3.01
CA ALA A 21 8.85 6.00 2.04
C ALA A 21 8.26 7.38 2.36
N PRO A 22 8.60 7.97 3.54
CA PRO A 22 7.92 9.18 4.01
C PRO A 22 8.23 10.43 3.20
N THR A 23 9.26 10.39 2.35
CA THR A 23 9.65 11.54 1.53
C THR A 23 8.95 11.56 0.18
N VAL A 24 8.27 10.48 -0.22
CA VAL A 24 7.52 10.41 -1.47
C VAL A 24 6.04 10.47 -1.16
N ARG A 25 5.36 11.50 -1.65
CA ARG A 25 3.97 11.78 -1.29
C ARG A 25 3.10 11.98 -2.51
N ILE A 26 1.82 11.66 -2.34
CA ILE A 26 0.77 11.89 -3.32
C ILE A 26 -0.37 12.60 -2.61
N ASN A 27 -0.75 13.78 -3.09
CA ASN A 27 -1.85 14.56 -2.50
C ASN A 27 -1.70 14.73 -0.97
N GLY A 28 -0.45 14.93 -0.52
CA GLY A 28 -0.13 15.15 0.89
C GLY A 28 0.03 13.89 1.74
N SER A 29 -0.14 12.70 1.17
CA SER A 29 0.01 11.42 1.88
C SER A 29 1.21 10.65 1.35
N SER A 30 1.96 10.01 2.24
CA SER A 30 3.10 9.17 1.84
C SER A 30 2.60 7.99 1.00
N VAL A 31 3.38 7.60 -0.02
CA VAL A 31 3.06 6.43 -0.82
C VAL A 31 3.25 5.15 0.00
N ALA A 32 2.40 4.17 -0.23
CA ALA A 32 2.56 2.84 0.35
C ALA A 32 3.50 2.01 -0.53
N VAL A 33 4.39 1.27 0.10
CA VAL A 33 5.36 0.40 -0.58
C VAL A 33 5.23 -1.02 -0.07
N THR A 34 5.79 -1.98 -0.81
CA THR A 34 5.79 -3.38 -0.37
C THR A 34 6.47 -3.51 0.99
N GLY A 35 5.93 -4.34 1.85
CA GLY A 35 6.37 -4.48 3.24
C GLY A 35 5.69 -3.54 4.22
N ALA A 36 4.91 -2.56 3.76
CA ALA A 36 4.19 -1.64 4.63
C ALA A 36 3.16 -2.38 5.49
N SER A 37 3.13 -2.08 6.79
CA SER A 37 2.18 -2.70 7.71
C SER A 37 0.76 -2.23 7.40
N VAL A 38 -0.20 -3.16 7.57
CA VAL A 38 -1.63 -2.88 7.47
C VAL A 38 -2.23 -3.03 8.86
N ALA A 39 -3.14 -2.13 9.24
CA ALA A 39 -3.78 -2.18 10.54
C ALA A 39 -4.49 -3.52 10.75
N SER A 40 -4.37 -4.09 11.93
CA SER A 40 -5.03 -5.34 12.28
C SER A 40 -6.54 -5.21 12.08
N HIS A 41 -7.15 -6.20 11.40
CA HIS A 41 -8.57 -6.20 11.11
C HIS A 41 -9.19 -7.59 11.21
N GLY A 42 -8.62 -8.44 12.08
CA GLY A 42 -9.12 -9.78 12.29
C GLY A 42 -8.10 -10.65 13.00
N THR A 43 -8.23 -11.95 12.82
CA THR A 43 -7.35 -12.97 13.40
C THR A 43 -6.62 -13.72 12.30
N GLY A 44 -5.62 -14.53 12.68
CA GLY A 44 -4.83 -15.28 11.72
C GLY A 44 -4.03 -14.31 10.83
N PRO A 45 -4.13 -14.46 9.49
CA PRO A 45 -3.38 -13.57 8.59
C PRO A 45 -3.81 -12.11 8.65
N HIS A 46 -4.98 -11.80 9.22
CA HIS A 46 -5.48 -10.44 9.37
C HIS A 46 -5.01 -9.75 10.65
N ALA A 47 -4.25 -10.44 11.50
CA ALA A 47 -3.80 -9.86 12.78
C ALA A 47 -2.66 -8.86 12.61
N SER A 48 -1.74 -9.13 11.68
CA SER A 48 -0.57 -8.26 11.43
C SER A 48 -0.15 -8.36 9.96
N PRO A 49 -1.02 -7.99 9.03
CA PRO A 49 -0.69 -8.11 7.62
C PRO A 49 0.29 -7.04 7.17
N THR A 50 1.02 -7.34 6.10
CA THR A 50 1.87 -6.38 5.41
C THR A 50 1.58 -6.43 3.91
N MET A 51 1.92 -5.35 3.20
CA MET A 51 1.74 -5.32 1.76
C MET A 51 2.76 -6.24 1.09
N SER A 52 2.29 -7.11 0.21
CA SER A 52 3.13 -8.02 -0.56
C SER A 52 3.08 -7.76 -2.06
N GLY A 53 1.94 -7.35 -2.60
CA GLY A 53 1.80 -6.96 -3.99
C GLY A 53 2.40 -5.58 -4.24
N HIS A 54 2.87 -5.33 -5.46
CA HIS A 54 3.51 -4.07 -5.80
C HIS A 54 3.62 -3.89 -7.31
N SER A 55 3.95 -2.66 -7.73
CA SER A 55 4.40 -2.39 -9.09
C SER A 55 5.74 -3.10 -9.35
N SER A 56 5.94 -3.60 -10.55
CA SER A 56 7.24 -4.16 -10.94
C SER A 56 8.18 -3.11 -11.54
N THR A 57 7.72 -1.89 -11.74
CA THR A 57 8.48 -0.86 -12.46
C THR A 57 8.65 0.45 -11.70
N VAL A 58 7.79 0.74 -10.72
CA VAL A 58 7.81 2.03 -10.01
C VAL A 58 8.24 1.83 -8.56
N ARG A 59 9.19 2.62 -8.11
CA ARG A 59 9.76 2.53 -6.75
C ARG A 59 9.72 3.90 -6.07
N ALA A 60 9.67 3.86 -4.74
CA ALA A 60 9.84 5.02 -3.87
C ALA A 60 10.93 4.68 -2.85
N ASN A 61 11.99 5.48 -2.79
CA ASN A 61 13.15 5.22 -1.93
C ASN A 61 13.75 3.82 -2.15
N GLY A 62 13.74 3.35 -3.41
CA GLY A 62 14.29 2.05 -3.78
C GLY A 62 13.37 0.87 -3.51
N ILE A 63 12.16 1.10 -3.01
CA ILE A 63 11.19 0.04 -2.69
C ILE A 63 10.01 0.14 -3.64
N PHE A 64 9.56 -1.00 -4.19
CA PHE A 64 8.41 -1.00 -5.10
C PHE A 64 7.15 -0.48 -4.42
N ILE A 65 6.41 0.39 -5.13
CA ILE A 65 5.18 0.98 -4.60
C ILE A 65 4.00 0.00 -4.75
N CYS A 66 3.03 0.14 -3.84
CA CYS A 66 1.78 -0.59 -3.91
C CYS A 66 0.75 0.18 -4.73
N ARG A 67 -0.16 -0.55 -5.36
CA ARG A 67 -1.21 -0.01 -6.23
C ARG A 67 -2.55 -0.61 -5.85
N ALA A 68 -3.62 0.02 -6.29
CA ALA A 68 -4.96 -0.55 -6.16
C ALA A 68 -4.97 -1.96 -6.79
N GLY A 69 -5.49 -2.93 -6.04
CA GLY A 69 -5.51 -4.33 -6.46
C GLY A 69 -4.32 -5.15 -6.01
N ASP A 70 -3.25 -4.53 -5.51
CA ASP A 70 -2.11 -5.26 -4.95
C ASP A 70 -2.49 -5.85 -3.59
N ALA A 71 -2.10 -7.11 -3.35
CA ALA A 71 -2.53 -7.85 -2.17
C ALA A 71 -1.62 -7.61 -0.97
N ALA A 72 -2.22 -7.62 0.21
CA ALA A 72 -1.51 -7.80 1.47
C ALA A 72 -1.33 -9.30 1.76
N THR A 73 -0.51 -9.62 2.75
CA THR A 73 -0.27 -11.03 3.14
C THR A 73 -1.53 -11.75 3.61
N CYS A 74 -2.54 -11.00 4.04
CA CYS A 74 -3.83 -11.57 4.45
C CYS A 74 -4.76 -11.89 3.26
N GLY A 75 -4.38 -11.53 2.04
CA GLY A 75 -5.18 -11.74 0.84
C GLY A 75 -6.10 -10.59 0.46
N ASP A 76 -6.29 -9.61 1.35
CA ASP A 76 -7.07 -8.41 1.01
C ASP A 76 -6.30 -7.51 0.05
N VAL A 77 -7.01 -6.86 -0.86
CA VAL A 77 -6.38 -6.04 -1.87
C VAL A 77 -6.44 -4.56 -1.50
N ALA A 78 -5.42 -3.82 -1.92
CA ALA A 78 -5.31 -2.40 -1.63
C ALA A 78 -6.24 -1.58 -2.51
N THR A 79 -6.68 -0.46 -1.95
CA THR A 79 -7.26 0.64 -2.73
C THR A 79 -6.15 1.61 -3.13
N GLY A 80 -6.44 2.56 -3.98
CA GLY A 80 -5.45 3.52 -4.44
C GLY A 80 -6.06 4.84 -4.88
N SER A 81 -5.19 5.79 -5.21
CA SER A 81 -5.60 7.12 -5.67
C SER A 81 -6.43 7.02 -6.95
N SER A 82 -7.44 7.87 -7.07
CA SER A 82 -8.22 8.00 -8.30
C SER A 82 -7.56 8.93 -9.32
N THR A 83 -6.50 9.64 -8.94
CA THR A 83 -5.88 10.67 -9.77
C THR A 83 -4.42 10.41 -10.09
N VAL A 84 -3.71 9.60 -9.29
CA VAL A 84 -2.30 9.27 -9.50
C VAL A 84 -2.15 7.76 -9.62
N SER A 85 -1.60 7.29 -10.71
CA SER A 85 -1.50 5.86 -11.02
C SER A 85 -0.09 5.45 -11.41
N ALA A 86 0.17 4.13 -11.34
CA ALA A 86 1.44 3.53 -11.71
C ALA A 86 1.23 2.21 -12.42
N GLY A 87 2.12 1.93 -13.33
CA GLY A 87 2.12 0.67 -14.08
C GLY A 87 2.58 -0.56 -13.30
#